data_66f40d3ba8649d786c577ffe4778e35a
#
_entry.id   66f40d3ba8649d786c577ffe4778e35a
#
_cell.length_a   1.000
_cell.length_b   1.000
_cell.length_c   1.000
_cell.angle_alpha   90.00
_cell.angle_beta   90.00
_cell.angle_gamma   90.00
#
_symmetry.space_group_name_H-M   'P 1'
#
loop_
_entity.id
_entity.type
_entity.pdbx_description
1 polymer ?
#
loop_
_entity_poly.entity_id
_entity_poly.type
_entity_poly.pdbx_seq_one_letter_code
_entity_poly.pdbx_strand_id
1 'polypeptide(L)'
;DWEQTKAAVVASALLSEHPNLKALLCANDSMALGAVAAVRQAGRTGAVQVGGFDNISAANRLIQDGELLATADQHGDQLAVFGIEYALQIFDTGAIPADRKTPVDLITSGQL
;
A
#
# COMPACT_ATOMS: atom_id res chain seq x y z
N ASP A 1 -8.98 -0.80 -9.95
CA ASP A 1 -9.87 -1.73 -9.25
C ASP A 1 -9.35 -2.26 -7.90
N TRP A 2 -8.21 -1.83 -7.40
CA TRP A 2 -7.67 -2.16 -6.08
C TRP A 2 -7.45 -3.67 -5.82
N GLU A 3 -7.32 -4.47 -6.89
CA GLU A 3 -7.23 -5.94 -6.82
C GLU A 3 -5.86 -6.46 -7.22
N GLN A 4 -5.37 -7.45 -6.47
CA GLN A 4 -4.07 -8.10 -6.70
C GLN A 4 -3.96 -8.70 -8.10
N THR A 5 -4.95 -9.46 -8.55
CA THR A 5 -4.90 -10.17 -9.85
C THR A 5 -4.87 -9.20 -11.02
N LYS A 6 -5.69 -8.16 -10.99
CA LYS A 6 -5.71 -7.14 -12.04
C LYS A 6 -4.41 -6.32 -12.05
N ALA A 7 -3.89 -6.00 -10.87
CA ALA A 7 -2.60 -5.31 -10.76
C ALA A 7 -1.45 -6.14 -11.35
N ALA A 8 -1.44 -7.46 -11.13
CA ALA A 8 -0.43 -8.35 -11.72
C ALA A 8 -0.47 -8.32 -13.26
N VAL A 9 -1.67 -8.35 -13.85
CA VAL A 9 -1.83 -8.26 -15.32
C VAL A 9 -1.31 -6.92 -15.85
N VAL A 10 -1.69 -5.82 -15.23
CA VAL A 10 -1.24 -4.48 -15.64
C VAL A 10 0.27 -4.34 -15.46
N ALA A 11 0.82 -4.79 -14.33
CA ALA A 11 2.25 -4.74 -14.07
C ALA A 11 3.04 -5.57 -15.09
N SER A 12 2.55 -6.75 -15.47
CA SER A 12 3.16 -7.58 -16.51
C SER A 12 3.19 -6.88 -17.87
N ALA A 13 2.11 -6.19 -18.24
CA ALA A 13 2.06 -5.40 -19.47
C ALA A 13 3.07 -4.24 -19.41
N LEU A 14 3.10 -3.46 -18.32
CA LEU A 14 4.05 -2.36 -18.15
C LEU A 14 5.51 -2.82 -18.20
N LEU A 15 5.82 -3.96 -17.57
CA LEU A 15 7.17 -4.54 -17.60
C LEU A 15 7.60 -4.95 -19.01
N SER A 16 6.67 -5.43 -19.84
CA SER A 16 6.90 -5.80 -21.21
C SER A 16 7.06 -4.58 -22.13
N GLU A 17 6.19 -3.59 -21.98
CA GLU A 17 6.20 -2.36 -22.79
C GLU A 17 7.37 -1.43 -22.44
N HIS A 18 7.83 -1.48 -21.18
CA HIS A 18 8.88 -0.61 -20.66
C HIS A 18 10.07 -1.41 -20.11
N PRO A 19 10.97 -1.93 -20.96
CA PRO A 19 12.09 -2.77 -20.51
C PRO A 19 13.05 -2.06 -19.54
N ASN A 20 13.08 -0.73 -19.55
CA ASN A 20 13.90 0.09 -18.66
C ASN A 20 13.18 0.56 -17.38
N LEU A 21 11.97 0.09 -17.13
CA LEU A 21 11.20 0.45 -15.94
C LEU A 21 12.00 0.13 -14.67
N LYS A 22 12.04 1.07 -13.72
CA LYS A 22 12.81 0.94 -12.47
C LYS A 22 11.93 0.80 -11.23
N ALA A 23 10.70 1.30 -11.30
CA ALA A 23 9.79 1.24 -10.14
C ALA A 23 8.32 1.16 -10.57
N LEU A 24 7.51 0.54 -9.71
CA LEU A 24 6.06 0.50 -9.74
C LEU A 24 5.54 1.01 -8.41
N LEU A 25 4.80 2.12 -8.41
CA LEU A 25 4.11 2.63 -7.24
C LEU A 25 2.64 2.18 -7.32
N CYS A 26 2.24 1.38 -6.35
CA CYS A 26 0.90 0.83 -6.28
C CYS A 26 0.03 1.65 -5.32
N ALA A 27 -1.24 1.83 -5.65
CA ALA A 27 -2.15 2.64 -4.86
C ALA A 27 -2.51 1.99 -3.51
N ASN A 28 -2.33 0.66 -3.39
CA ASN A 28 -2.40 -0.07 -2.13
C ASN A 28 -1.53 -1.33 -2.15
N ASP A 29 -1.41 -1.97 -1.00
CA ASP A 29 -0.59 -3.18 -0.83
C ASP A 29 -1.16 -4.40 -1.56
N SER A 30 -2.48 -4.53 -1.67
CA SER A 30 -3.07 -5.61 -2.47
C SER A 30 -2.62 -5.55 -3.92
N MET A 31 -2.55 -4.35 -4.50
CA MET A 31 -1.99 -4.14 -5.83
C MET A 31 -0.48 -4.37 -5.85
N ALA A 32 0.24 -3.95 -4.81
CA ALA A 32 1.68 -4.17 -4.69
C ALA A 32 2.05 -5.66 -4.66
N LEU A 33 1.27 -6.50 -3.97
CA LEU A 33 1.43 -7.97 -4.02
C LEU A 33 1.35 -8.50 -5.45
N GLY A 34 0.41 -8.00 -6.24
CA GLY A 34 0.26 -8.35 -7.65
C GLY A 34 1.45 -7.88 -8.50
N ALA A 35 1.90 -6.66 -8.28
CA ALA A 35 3.06 -6.09 -8.97
C ALA A 35 4.36 -6.86 -8.65
N VAL A 36 4.59 -7.22 -7.38
CA VAL A 36 5.74 -8.05 -6.96
C VAL A 36 5.71 -9.40 -7.65
N ALA A 37 4.54 -10.05 -7.73
CA ALA A 37 4.40 -11.33 -8.43
C ALA A 37 4.76 -11.20 -9.93
N ALA A 38 4.34 -10.12 -10.59
CA ALA A 38 4.68 -9.85 -11.98
C ALA A 38 6.19 -9.57 -12.17
N VAL A 39 6.80 -8.79 -11.27
CA VAL A 39 8.25 -8.52 -11.29
C VAL A 39 9.05 -9.80 -11.11
N ARG A 40 8.63 -10.66 -10.18
CA ARG A 40 9.25 -11.97 -9.96
C ARG A 40 9.14 -12.87 -11.19
N GLN A 41 7.95 -12.97 -11.79
CA GLN A 41 7.71 -13.76 -12.99
C GLN A 41 8.52 -13.27 -14.20
N ALA A 42 8.74 -11.96 -14.30
CA ALA A 42 9.58 -11.36 -15.34
C ALA A 42 11.08 -11.51 -15.06
N GLY A 43 11.49 -12.13 -13.94
CA GLY A 43 12.90 -12.28 -13.54
C GLY A 43 13.59 -10.95 -13.21
N ARG A 44 12.82 -9.94 -12.78
CA ARG A 44 13.34 -8.58 -12.56
C ARG A 44 13.36 -8.17 -11.08
N THR A 45 13.26 -9.13 -10.16
CA THR A 45 13.40 -8.91 -8.72
C THR A 45 14.72 -8.20 -8.42
N GLY A 46 14.70 -7.14 -7.63
CA GLY A 46 15.85 -6.27 -7.35
C GLY A 46 16.17 -5.23 -8.44
N ALA A 47 15.75 -5.45 -9.69
CA ALA A 47 15.92 -4.49 -10.79
C ALA A 47 14.75 -3.50 -10.90
N VAL A 48 13.56 -3.90 -10.45
CA VAL A 48 12.35 -3.07 -10.41
C VAL A 48 11.88 -3.00 -8.97
N GLN A 49 11.84 -1.80 -8.42
CA GLN A 49 11.35 -1.56 -7.06
C GLN A 49 9.82 -1.46 -7.06
N VAL A 50 9.17 -1.98 -6.02
CA VAL A 50 7.72 -1.88 -5.86
C VAL A 50 7.43 -1.18 -4.54
N GLY A 51 6.51 -0.22 -4.55
CA GLY A 51 6.00 0.46 -3.36
C GLY A 51 4.49 0.25 -3.23
N GLY A 52 4.01 0.18 -1.98
CA GLY A 52 2.61 -0.02 -1.64
C GLY A 52 2.06 1.04 -0.69
N PHE A 53 0.87 0.77 -0.15
CA PHE A 53 0.17 1.61 0.81
C PHE A 53 -0.78 0.73 1.62
N ASP A 54 -0.95 0.97 2.91
CA ASP A 54 -1.82 0.35 3.93
C ASP A 54 -1.09 -0.47 5.01
N ASN A 55 0.17 -0.85 4.81
CA ASN A 55 0.95 -1.61 5.80
C ASN A 55 0.31 -2.96 6.19
N ILE A 56 -0.21 -3.72 5.21
CA ILE A 56 -0.77 -5.04 5.50
C ILE A 56 0.34 -6.06 5.83
N SER A 57 0.02 -7.06 6.65
CA SER A 57 1.00 -8.08 7.10
C SER A 57 1.70 -8.82 5.95
N ALA A 58 1.01 -9.02 4.81
CA ALA A 58 1.59 -9.66 3.64
C ALA A 58 2.65 -8.77 2.97
N ALA A 59 2.45 -7.44 2.94
CA ALA A 59 3.43 -6.49 2.43
C ALA A 59 4.68 -6.46 3.31
N ASN A 60 4.52 -6.51 4.64
CA ASN A 60 5.64 -6.53 5.57
C ASN A 60 6.58 -7.72 5.35
N ARG A 61 6.03 -8.90 5.04
CA ARG A 61 6.85 -10.06 4.69
C ARG A 61 7.66 -9.83 3.43
N LEU A 62 7.05 -9.26 2.38
CA LEU A 62 7.75 -8.94 1.14
C LEU A 62 8.84 -7.87 1.32
N ILE A 63 8.64 -6.93 2.26
CA ILE A 63 9.68 -5.94 2.60
C ILE A 63 10.85 -6.64 3.30
N GLN A 64 10.59 -7.55 4.25
CA GLN A 64 11.62 -8.34 4.93
C GLN A 64 12.40 -9.22 3.93
N ASP A 65 11.72 -9.79 2.94
CA ASP A 65 12.31 -10.61 1.88
C ASP A 65 13.03 -9.78 0.79
N GLY A 66 12.94 -8.44 0.84
CA GLY A 66 13.56 -7.53 -0.12
C GLY A 66 12.86 -7.47 -1.49
N GLU A 67 11.61 -7.95 -1.57
CA GLU A 67 10.81 -7.97 -2.80
C GLU A 67 9.87 -6.75 -2.93
N LEU A 68 9.52 -6.13 -1.83
CA LEU A 68 8.82 -4.84 -1.74
C LEU A 68 9.73 -3.82 -1.06
N LEU A 69 9.84 -2.63 -1.63
CA LEU A 69 10.73 -1.60 -1.11
C LEU A 69 10.19 -0.98 0.18
N ALA A 70 8.92 -0.60 0.15
CA ALA A 70 8.25 0.10 1.23
C ALA A 70 6.73 0.06 1.07
N THR A 71 6.03 0.30 2.17
CA THR A 71 4.61 0.64 2.21
C THR A 71 4.39 1.86 3.11
N ALA A 72 3.28 2.56 2.94
CA ALA A 72 2.90 3.66 3.82
C ALA A 72 1.79 3.21 4.77
N ASP A 73 1.96 3.43 6.06
CA ASP A 73 0.94 3.18 7.08
C ASP A 73 0.13 4.46 7.31
N GLN A 74 -1.14 4.43 7.00
CA GLN A 74 -2.07 5.54 7.25
C GLN A 74 -2.78 5.45 8.60
N HIS A 75 -2.41 4.49 9.45
CA HIS A 75 -3.05 4.23 10.73
C HIS A 75 -4.57 4.04 10.62
N GLY A 76 -4.98 3.05 9.81
CA GLY A 76 -6.38 2.76 9.55
C GLY A 76 -7.20 2.45 10.81
N ASP A 77 -6.56 1.89 11.84
CA ASP A 77 -7.12 1.69 13.17
C ASP A 77 -7.53 3.02 13.84
N GLN A 78 -6.66 4.04 13.78
CA GLN A 78 -6.96 5.38 14.31
C GLN A 78 -8.07 6.06 13.51
N LEU A 79 -8.06 5.92 12.17
CA LEU A 79 -9.15 6.44 11.33
C LEU A 79 -10.49 5.85 11.72
N ALA A 80 -10.55 4.54 11.98
CA ALA A 80 -11.76 3.87 12.42
C ALA A 80 -12.24 4.40 13.79
N VAL A 81 -11.33 4.53 14.77
CA VAL A 81 -11.65 5.09 16.10
C VAL A 81 -12.19 6.51 15.97
N PHE A 82 -11.51 7.39 15.24
CA PHE A 82 -11.94 8.78 15.05
C PHE A 82 -13.29 8.87 14.34
N GLY A 83 -13.54 8.00 13.35
CA GLY A 83 -14.84 7.94 12.70
C GLY A 83 -15.98 7.59 13.66
N ILE A 84 -15.76 6.63 14.56
CA ILE A 84 -16.74 6.25 15.59
C ILE A 84 -16.94 7.38 16.59
N GLU A 85 -15.85 7.98 17.11
CA GLU A 85 -15.91 9.11 18.04
C GLU A 85 -16.71 10.27 17.44
N TYR A 86 -16.47 10.62 16.18
CA TYR A 86 -17.18 11.69 15.48
C TYR A 86 -18.65 11.37 15.26
N ALA A 87 -18.97 10.14 14.89
CA ALA A 87 -20.37 9.71 14.75
C ALA A 87 -21.14 9.84 16.07
N LEU A 88 -20.54 9.42 17.19
CA LEU A 88 -21.13 9.55 18.52
C LEU A 88 -21.28 11.03 18.91
N GLN A 89 -20.27 11.86 18.68
CA GLN A 89 -20.34 13.29 18.97
C GLN A 89 -21.46 13.99 18.18
N ILE A 90 -21.59 13.70 16.89
CA ILE A 90 -22.67 14.25 16.05
C ILE A 90 -24.03 13.79 16.58
N PHE A 91 -24.14 12.52 16.94
CA PHE A 91 -25.38 11.95 17.46
C PHE A 91 -25.80 12.61 18.79
N ASP A 92 -24.86 12.83 19.71
CA ASP A 92 -25.13 13.38 21.04
C ASP A 92 -25.37 14.90 21.03
N THR A 93 -24.64 15.65 20.19
CA THR A 93 -24.60 17.11 20.24
C THR A 93 -25.21 17.79 19.01
N GLY A 94 -25.38 17.08 17.91
CA GLY A 94 -25.74 17.64 16.61
C GLY A 94 -24.65 18.50 15.94
N ALA A 95 -23.49 18.67 16.59
CA ALA A 95 -22.40 19.48 16.09
C ALA A 95 -21.46 18.65 15.18
N ILE A 96 -21.07 19.22 14.04
CA ILE A 96 -20.10 18.61 13.14
C ILE A 96 -18.70 18.92 13.67
N PRO A 97 -17.88 17.90 14.03
CA PRO A 97 -16.52 18.12 14.50
C PRO A 97 -15.62 18.66 13.37
N ALA A 98 -14.54 19.33 13.76
CA ALA A 98 -13.53 19.78 12.82
C ALA A 98 -12.75 18.59 12.23
N ASP A 99 -12.19 18.77 11.04
CA ASP A 99 -11.34 17.77 10.39
C ASP A 99 -10.16 17.38 11.29
N ARG A 100 -9.87 16.07 11.32
CA ARG A 100 -8.74 15.50 12.05
C ARG A 100 -7.90 14.67 11.08
N LYS A 101 -6.59 14.84 11.14
CA LYS A 101 -5.65 14.08 10.31
C LYS A 101 -4.96 13.02 11.17
N THR A 102 -4.73 11.85 10.57
CA THR A 102 -3.81 10.84 11.11
C THR A 102 -2.42 11.06 10.53
N PRO A 103 -1.35 10.65 11.24
CA PRO A 103 -0.02 10.59 10.65
C PRO A 103 0.01 9.54 9.52
N VAL A 104 1.02 9.65 8.67
CA VAL A 104 1.36 8.61 7.69
C VAL A 104 2.83 8.29 7.86
N ASP A 105 3.14 7.04 8.14
CA ASP A 105 4.50 6.57 8.34
C ASP A 105 4.97 5.71 7.17
N LEU A 106 6.22 5.91 6.75
CA LEU A 106 6.85 5.06 5.74
C LEU A 106 7.45 3.84 6.42
N ILE A 107 7.02 2.67 6.02
CA ILE A 107 7.51 1.38 6.53
C ILE A 107 8.47 0.77 5.52
N THR A 108 9.69 0.54 5.96
CA THR A 108 10.77 -0.11 5.21
C THR A 108 11.36 -1.26 6.04
N SER A 109 12.35 -1.97 5.52
CA SER A 109 13.01 -3.05 6.25
C SER A 109 13.68 -2.60 7.57
N GLY A 110 13.96 -1.32 7.74
CA GLY A 110 14.54 -0.78 8.97
C GLY A 110 13.53 -0.60 10.12
N GLN A 111 12.23 -0.66 9.86
CA GLN A 111 11.16 -0.58 10.86
C GLN A 111 10.51 -1.93 11.19
N LEU A 112 10.87 -3.01 10.52
CA LEU A 112 10.27 -4.34 10.66
C LEU A 112 11.13 -5.34 11.44
#